data_5b942b2255c9039d2a4013bde33d9588
#
_entry.id   5b942b2255c9039d2a4013bde33d9588
#
_cell.length_a   1.000
_cell.length_b   1.000
_cell.length_c   1.000
_cell.angle_alpha   90.00
_cell.angle_beta   90.00
_cell.angle_gamma   90.00
#
_symmetry.space_group_name_H-M   'P 1'
#
loop_
_entity.id
_entity.type
_entity.pdbx_description
1 polymer ?
#
loop_
_entity_poly.entity_id
_entity_poly.type
_entity_poly.pdbx_seq_one_letter_code
_entity_poly.pdbx_strand_id
1 'polypeptide(L)'
;TKQEITENYELNTGKVIIETFNGETPFRDDEIPGKAIDPNAVPGVIVFNHAPFTWGKDPKDAVHNAVVLEEVAKMAYRCEVINPDITKMGKYILDKHYLRKHGANAYYGQIKKN
;
A
#
# COMPACT_ATOMS: atom_id res chain seq x y z
N THR A 1 12.16 -15.72 3.74
CA THR A 1 13.24 -16.74 3.70
C THR A 1 12.65 -18.14 3.63
N LYS A 2 13.47 -19.16 3.30
CA LYS A 2 13.04 -20.56 3.29
C LYS A 2 12.59 -21.00 4.69
N GLN A 3 13.26 -20.55 5.73
CA GLN A 3 12.93 -20.87 7.12
C GLN A 3 11.54 -20.35 7.50
N GLU A 4 11.21 -19.12 7.14
CA GLU A 4 9.89 -18.51 7.39
C GLU A 4 8.74 -19.29 6.74
N ILE A 5 8.99 -19.90 5.57
CA ILE A 5 8.00 -20.71 4.86
C ILE A 5 7.84 -22.11 5.47
N THR A 6 8.93 -22.70 5.97
CA THR A 6 8.93 -24.09 6.48
C THR A 6 8.52 -24.24 7.94
N GLU A 7 8.50 -23.15 8.70
CA GLU A 7 8.07 -23.12 10.12
C GLU A 7 6.57 -22.75 10.23
N ASN A 8 6.26 -21.71 11.02
CA ASN A 8 4.88 -21.23 11.17
C ASN A 8 4.56 -20.21 10.05
N TYR A 9 4.13 -20.74 8.90
CA TYR A 9 3.92 -19.97 7.68
C TYR A 9 2.95 -18.79 7.84
N GLU A 10 1.80 -19.02 8.49
CA GLU A 10 0.78 -17.98 8.67
C GLU A 10 1.29 -16.85 9.58
N LEU A 11 1.92 -17.22 10.70
CA LEU A 11 2.51 -16.25 11.62
C LEU A 11 3.65 -15.47 10.95
N ASN A 12 4.51 -16.14 10.20
CA ASN A 12 5.64 -15.51 9.54
C ASN A 12 5.21 -14.61 8.38
N THR A 13 4.13 -14.95 7.67
CA THR A 13 3.51 -14.05 6.68
C THR A 13 3.07 -12.74 7.35
N GLY A 14 2.41 -12.82 8.51
CA GLY A 14 2.03 -11.63 9.28
C GLY A 14 3.23 -10.80 9.74
N LYS A 15 4.30 -11.46 10.21
CA LYS A 15 5.54 -10.77 10.60
C LYS A 15 6.20 -10.02 9.47
N VAL A 16 6.34 -10.64 8.30
CA VAL A 16 6.92 -10.00 7.10
C VAL A 16 6.14 -8.74 6.70
N ILE A 17 4.81 -8.77 6.80
CA ILE A 17 3.97 -7.59 6.56
C ILE A 17 4.30 -6.48 7.57
N ILE A 18 4.35 -6.82 8.87
CA ILE A 18 4.64 -5.86 9.94
C ILE A 18 6.04 -5.25 9.75
N GLU A 19 7.06 -6.08 9.52
CA GLU A 19 8.44 -5.64 9.28
C GLU A 19 8.53 -4.70 8.08
N THR A 20 7.79 -5.00 7.01
CA THR A 20 7.71 -4.13 5.83
C THR A 20 7.15 -2.76 6.18
N PHE A 21 6.04 -2.70 6.93
CA PHE A 21 5.43 -1.43 7.33
C PHE A 21 6.25 -0.66 8.36
N ASN A 22 7.01 -1.34 9.19
CA ASN A 22 7.98 -0.72 10.12
C ASN A 22 9.24 -0.20 9.41
N GLY A 23 9.46 -0.53 8.15
CA GLY A 23 10.67 -0.18 7.42
C GLY A 23 11.88 -1.04 7.80
N GLU A 24 11.67 -2.21 8.39
CA GLU A 24 12.70 -3.14 8.82
C GLU A 24 13.17 -4.05 7.67
N THR A 25 12.29 -4.31 6.71
CA THR A 25 12.60 -5.11 5.53
C THR A 25 13.30 -4.23 4.48
N PRO A 26 14.47 -4.64 3.95
CA PRO A 26 15.07 -3.94 2.85
C PRO A 26 14.18 -4.12 1.61
N PHE A 27 13.55 -3.05 1.17
CA PHE A 27 12.94 -3.01 -0.14
C PHE A 27 14.03 -3.19 -1.20
N ARG A 28 13.75 -3.94 -2.25
CA ARG A 28 14.66 -4.06 -3.40
C ARG A 28 14.85 -2.74 -4.16
N ASP A 29 13.95 -1.79 -3.95
CA ASP A 29 14.03 -0.44 -4.46
C ASP A 29 14.82 0.43 -3.48
N ASP A 30 16.01 0.87 -3.88
CA ASP A 30 16.87 1.79 -3.11
C ASP A 30 16.21 3.15 -2.80
N GLU A 31 15.05 3.43 -3.39
CA GLU A 31 14.33 4.71 -3.24
C GLU A 31 13.56 4.85 -1.92
N ILE A 32 13.28 3.75 -1.18
CA ILE A 32 12.55 3.81 0.10
C ILE A 32 13.17 2.86 1.15
N PRO A 33 14.47 2.89 1.35
CA PRO A 33 15.09 2.03 2.36
C PRO A 33 14.69 2.47 3.77
N GLY A 34 14.08 1.56 4.52
CA GLY A 34 13.91 1.70 5.96
C GLY A 34 12.94 2.80 6.42
N LYS A 35 12.02 3.26 5.58
CA LYS A 35 10.98 4.21 5.98
C LYS A 35 9.70 3.50 6.38
N ALA A 36 9.24 3.72 7.60
CA ALA A 36 7.94 3.24 8.05
C ALA A 36 6.79 3.76 7.17
N ILE A 37 5.84 2.88 6.89
CA ILE A 37 4.63 3.16 6.11
C ILE A 37 3.46 3.25 7.07
N ASP A 38 2.67 4.32 7.00
CA ASP A 38 1.43 4.43 7.76
C ASP A 38 0.37 3.46 7.21
N PRO A 39 -0.05 2.43 7.98
CA PRO A 39 -1.04 1.47 7.52
C PRO A 39 -2.43 2.07 7.30
N ASN A 40 -2.73 3.23 7.86
CA ASN A 40 -3.98 3.95 7.57
C ASN A 40 -3.93 4.69 6.23
N ALA A 41 -2.74 5.11 5.81
CA ALA A 41 -2.55 5.76 4.52
C ALA A 41 -2.40 4.76 3.37
N VAL A 42 -1.89 3.56 3.66
CA VAL A 42 -1.70 2.46 2.70
C VAL A 42 -2.38 1.20 3.27
N PRO A 43 -3.71 1.03 3.07
CA PRO A 43 -4.48 -0.01 3.71
C PRO A 43 -4.42 -1.36 2.98
N GLY A 44 -3.27 -1.73 2.46
CA GLY A 44 -3.08 -3.01 1.77
C GLY A 44 -1.62 -3.27 1.39
N VAL A 45 -1.33 -4.52 1.08
CA VAL A 45 -0.01 -5.00 0.66
C VAL A 45 -0.14 -6.19 -0.26
N ILE A 46 0.78 -6.34 -1.20
CA ILE A 46 0.92 -7.54 -2.03
C ILE A 46 2.13 -8.32 -1.53
N VAL A 47 1.89 -9.51 -1.01
CA VAL A 47 2.96 -10.40 -0.57
C VAL A 47 3.43 -11.24 -1.76
N PHE A 48 4.73 -11.17 -2.03
CA PHE A 48 5.36 -11.85 -3.16
C PHE A 48 5.07 -13.36 -3.15
N ASN A 49 4.66 -13.89 -4.31
CA ASN A 49 4.26 -15.29 -4.50
C ASN A 49 3.14 -15.78 -3.59
N HIS A 50 2.37 -14.89 -2.98
CA HIS A 50 1.28 -15.24 -2.10
C HIS A 50 -0.04 -14.63 -2.60
N ALA A 51 -0.45 -13.52 -2.02
CA ALA A 51 -1.71 -12.85 -2.31
C ALA A 51 -1.69 -11.42 -1.78
N PRO A 52 -2.63 -10.56 -2.20
CA PRO A 52 -2.86 -9.28 -1.55
C PRO A 52 -3.54 -9.47 -0.18
N PHE A 53 -3.18 -8.58 0.75
CA PHE A 53 -3.88 -8.39 2.01
C PHE A 53 -4.39 -6.96 2.07
N THR A 54 -5.60 -6.78 2.55
CA THR A 54 -6.20 -5.46 2.76
C THR A 54 -6.86 -5.40 4.13
N TRP A 55 -6.92 -4.22 4.69
CA TRP A 55 -7.57 -3.94 5.97
C TRP A 55 -8.34 -2.63 5.91
N GLY A 56 -9.04 -2.32 6.97
CA GLY A 56 -9.82 -1.11 7.11
C GLY A 56 -10.37 -1.00 8.53
N LYS A 57 -11.07 0.08 8.83
CA LYS A 57 -11.70 0.33 10.13
C LYS A 57 -12.82 -0.66 10.48
N ASP A 58 -13.40 -1.30 9.48
CA ASP A 58 -14.44 -2.32 9.61
C ASP A 58 -14.38 -3.28 8.39
N PRO A 59 -15.11 -4.41 8.41
CA PRO A 59 -15.10 -5.38 7.32
C PRO A 59 -15.52 -4.80 5.95
N LYS A 60 -16.45 -3.87 5.93
CA LYS A 60 -16.90 -3.22 4.70
C LYS A 60 -15.79 -2.37 4.08
N ASP A 61 -15.05 -1.66 4.91
CA ASP A 61 -13.93 -0.83 4.50
C ASP A 61 -12.77 -1.69 3.99
N ALA A 62 -12.47 -2.82 4.66
CA ALA A 62 -11.47 -3.78 4.20
C ALA A 62 -11.80 -4.35 2.81
N VAL A 63 -13.06 -4.72 2.57
CA VAL A 63 -13.53 -5.20 1.26
C VAL A 63 -13.47 -4.08 0.22
N HIS A 64 -13.83 -2.84 0.58
CA HIS A 64 -13.69 -1.69 -0.31
C HIS A 64 -12.23 -1.50 -0.73
N ASN A 65 -11.30 -1.57 0.21
CA ASN A 65 -9.86 -1.44 -0.07
C ASN A 65 -9.34 -2.58 -0.94
N ALA A 66 -9.88 -3.80 -0.83
CA ALA A 66 -9.57 -4.92 -1.73
C ALA A 66 -9.98 -4.62 -3.18
N VAL A 67 -11.19 -4.10 -3.38
CA VAL A 67 -11.66 -3.70 -4.72
C VAL A 67 -10.77 -2.57 -5.29
N VAL A 68 -10.43 -1.58 -4.48
CA VAL A 68 -9.56 -0.48 -4.90
C VAL A 68 -8.18 -1.01 -5.28
N LEU A 69 -7.59 -1.89 -4.48
CA LEU A 69 -6.27 -2.49 -4.76
C LEU A 69 -6.26 -3.24 -6.10
N GLU A 70 -7.29 -4.05 -6.36
CA GLU A 70 -7.45 -4.78 -7.62
C GLU A 70 -7.51 -3.84 -8.83
N GLU A 71 -8.32 -2.78 -8.75
CA GLU A 71 -8.46 -1.82 -9.85
C GLU A 71 -7.18 -0.99 -10.06
N VAL A 72 -6.50 -0.59 -8.99
CA VAL A 72 -5.21 0.11 -9.08
C VAL A 72 -4.15 -0.79 -9.71
N ALA A 73 -4.09 -2.07 -9.33
CA ALA A 73 -3.16 -3.04 -9.93
C ALA A 73 -3.42 -3.22 -11.44
N LYS A 74 -4.68 -3.32 -11.86
CA LYS A 74 -5.05 -3.36 -13.28
C LYS A 74 -4.62 -2.10 -14.03
N MET A 75 -4.80 -0.93 -13.44
CA MET A 75 -4.37 0.34 -14.04
C MET A 75 -2.85 0.39 -14.17
N ALA A 76 -2.11 0.02 -13.12
CA ALA A 76 -0.65 -0.02 -13.14
C ALA A 76 -0.14 -0.95 -14.25
N TYR A 77 -0.66 -2.17 -14.31
CA TYR A 77 -0.30 -3.13 -15.37
C TYR A 77 -0.53 -2.56 -16.78
N ARG A 78 -1.69 -1.93 -17.01
CA ARG A 78 -1.99 -1.31 -18.32
C ARG A 78 -1.04 -0.16 -18.64
N CYS A 79 -0.68 0.66 -17.65
CA CYS A 79 0.28 1.74 -17.85
C CYS A 79 1.65 1.21 -18.26
N GLU A 80 2.16 0.17 -17.61
CA GLU A 80 3.44 -0.46 -17.95
C GLU A 80 3.42 -1.12 -19.32
N VAL A 81 2.30 -1.74 -19.72
CA VAL A 81 2.14 -2.32 -21.07
C VAL A 81 2.12 -1.24 -22.16
N ILE A 82 1.51 -0.08 -21.90
CA ILE A 82 1.44 1.02 -22.86
C ILE A 82 2.79 1.75 -22.96
N ASN A 83 3.46 1.94 -21.85
CA ASN A 83 4.76 2.62 -21.80
C ASN A 83 5.65 1.95 -20.73
N PRO A 84 6.51 1.00 -21.13
CA PRO A 84 7.41 0.30 -20.19
C PRO A 84 8.46 1.23 -19.57
N ASP A 85 8.70 2.42 -20.13
CA ASP A 85 9.60 3.42 -19.57
C ASP A 85 8.90 4.41 -18.63
N ILE A 86 7.72 4.04 -18.12
CA ILE A 86 6.95 4.91 -17.21
C ILE A 86 7.75 5.20 -15.94
N THR A 87 7.80 6.49 -15.57
CA THR A 87 8.44 6.93 -14.34
C THR A 87 7.43 7.04 -13.20
N LYS A 88 7.90 6.83 -11.97
CA LYS A 88 7.07 7.02 -10.78
C LYS A 88 6.61 8.48 -10.66
N MET A 89 5.41 8.67 -10.13
CA MET A 89 4.89 10.01 -9.83
C MET A 89 5.79 10.73 -8.83
N GLY A 90 6.10 11.99 -9.10
CA GLY A 90 6.86 12.82 -8.17
C GLY A 90 6.15 12.97 -6.82
N LYS A 91 6.91 12.86 -5.73
CA LYS A 91 6.38 12.90 -4.36
C LYS A 91 5.52 14.15 -4.08
N TYR A 92 5.87 15.30 -4.64
CA TYR A 92 5.11 16.56 -4.45
C TYR A 92 3.68 16.48 -5.01
N ILE A 93 3.45 15.72 -6.08
CA ILE A 93 2.11 15.48 -6.64
C ILE A 93 1.34 14.50 -5.74
N LEU A 94 1.99 13.42 -5.33
CA LEU A 94 1.43 12.43 -4.41
C LEU A 94 0.98 13.09 -3.10
N ASP A 95 1.85 13.88 -2.47
CA ASP A 95 1.57 14.61 -1.24
C ASP A 95 0.40 15.60 -1.43
N LYS A 96 0.37 16.33 -2.54
CA LYS A 96 -0.73 17.25 -2.86
C LYS A 96 -2.07 16.53 -2.94
N HIS A 97 -2.11 15.37 -3.63
CA HIS A 97 -3.32 14.59 -3.80
C HIS A 97 -3.78 13.92 -2.50
N TYR A 98 -2.85 13.44 -1.69
CA TYR A 98 -3.13 12.82 -0.40
C TYR A 98 -3.59 13.86 0.64
N LEU A 99 -2.80 14.91 0.84
CA LEU A 99 -3.04 15.90 1.91
C LEU A 99 -4.33 16.71 1.72
N ARG A 100 -4.77 16.94 0.47
CA ARG A 100 -6.07 17.60 0.24
C ARG A 100 -7.27 16.81 0.75
N LYS A 101 -7.13 15.49 0.95
CA LYS A 101 -8.16 14.60 1.47
C LYS A 101 -7.97 14.27 2.95
N HIS A 102 -6.71 14.08 3.37
CA HIS A 102 -6.35 13.48 4.66
C HIS A 102 -5.49 14.40 5.55
N GLY A 103 -5.01 15.53 5.03
CA GLY A 103 -4.22 16.48 5.80
C GLY A 103 -5.04 17.31 6.79
N ALA A 104 -4.35 18.00 7.69
CA ALA A 104 -4.97 18.89 8.67
C ALA A 104 -5.86 19.99 8.04
N ASN A 105 -5.55 20.39 6.81
CA ASN A 105 -6.34 21.36 6.03
C ASN A 105 -7.07 20.70 4.85
N ALA A 106 -7.56 19.49 5.04
CA ALA A 106 -8.29 18.76 4.01
C ALA A 106 -9.54 19.53 3.56
N TYR A 107 -9.72 19.65 2.24
CA TYR A 107 -10.82 20.40 1.64
C TYR A 107 -11.59 19.60 0.56
N TYR A 108 -11.04 18.48 0.11
CA TYR A 108 -11.61 17.66 -0.95
C TYR A 108 -12.21 16.37 -0.40
N GLY A 109 -13.46 16.09 -0.77
CA GLY A 109 -14.17 14.88 -0.32
C GLY A 109 -14.64 14.92 1.14
N GLN A 110 -14.58 16.08 1.80
CA GLN A 110 -15.07 16.23 3.16
C GLN A 110 -16.58 16.41 3.18
N ILE A 111 -17.26 15.65 4.06
CA ILE A 111 -18.68 15.86 4.35
C ILE A 111 -18.77 17.17 5.15
N LYS A 112 -19.46 18.18 4.61
CA LYS A 112 -19.79 19.36 5.41
C LYS A 112 -20.64 18.91 6.59
N LYS A 113 -20.11 19.04 7.81
CA LYS A 113 -20.94 18.93 9.01
C LYS A 113 -21.85 20.17 9.03
N ASN A 114 -23.14 19.96 8.78
CA ASN A 114 -24.17 20.97 9.04
C ASN A 114 -24.31 21.18 10.55
#